data_c036e435c039f8feef2d6d15f5e53a6a
#
_entry.id   c036e435c039f8feef2d6d15f5e53a6a
#
_cell.length_a   1.000
_cell.length_b   1.000
_cell.length_c   1.000
_cell.angle_alpha   90.00
_cell.angle_beta   90.00
_cell.angle_gamma   90.00
#
_symmetry.space_group_name_H-M   'P 1'
#
loop_
_entity.id
_entity.type
_entity.pdbx_description
1 polymer ?
#
loop_
_entity_poly.entity_id
_entity_poly.type
_entity_poly.pdbx_seq_one_letter_code
_entity_poly.pdbx_strand_id
1 'polypeptide(L)'
;ERIALAVAQHNGCGYCLAAHSYLGKHVAKLADAEIDAARGGASSDPRADAATRFALSVARNRGNVDGAELAGVRAAGFGDDAILEIVVNVALNVLTNYVNTVAQTEVDFPAARQRKAA
;
A
#
# COMPACT_ATOMS: atom_id res chain seq x y z
N GLU A 1 -0.21 -4.82 5.28
CA GLU A 1 1.13 -4.43 4.79
C GLU A 1 1.13 -4.08 3.30
N ARG A 2 0.43 -4.81 2.41
CA ARG A 2 0.43 -4.53 0.97
C ARG A 2 -0.07 -3.11 0.64
N ILE A 3 -1.18 -2.70 1.24
CA ILE A 3 -1.71 -1.33 1.08
C ILE A 3 -0.70 -0.30 1.58
N ALA A 4 -0.12 -0.53 2.74
CA ALA A 4 0.87 0.36 3.33
C ALA A 4 2.10 0.52 2.42
N LEU A 5 2.60 -0.57 1.84
CA LEU A 5 3.71 -0.56 0.88
C LEU A 5 3.37 0.25 -0.39
N ALA A 6 2.17 0.05 -0.94
CA ALA A 6 1.71 0.77 -2.13
C ALA A 6 1.60 2.28 -1.87
N VAL A 7 0.98 2.67 -0.75
CA VAL A 7 0.78 4.08 -0.38
C VAL A 7 2.10 4.75 -0.02
N ALA A 8 2.97 4.07 0.75
CA ALA A 8 4.29 4.59 1.10
C ALA A 8 5.18 4.80 -0.14
N GLN A 9 5.14 3.87 -1.10
CA GLN A 9 5.86 4.02 -2.38
C GLN A 9 5.32 5.19 -3.19
N HIS A 10 4.00 5.34 -3.27
CA HIS A 10 3.36 6.45 -3.98
C HIS A 10 3.73 7.81 -3.37
N ASN A 11 3.72 7.91 -2.05
CA ASN A 11 4.02 9.14 -1.32
C ASN A 11 5.54 9.41 -1.15
N GLY A 12 6.40 8.45 -1.49
CA GLY A 12 7.85 8.60 -1.37
C GLY A 12 8.36 8.62 0.08
N CYS A 13 7.64 8.01 1.03
CA CYS A 13 8.06 7.94 2.43
C CYS A 13 9.13 6.85 2.62
N GLY A 14 10.41 7.23 2.66
CA GLY A 14 11.52 6.30 2.83
C GLY A 14 11.47 5.51 4.15
N TYR A 15 11.15 6.18 5.26
CA TYR A 15 10.95 5.53 6.55
C TYR A 15 9.83 4.47 6.47
N CYS A 16 8.68 4.85 5.94
CA CYS A 16 7.52 3.96 5.86
C CYS A 16 7.77 2.76 4.95
N LEU A 17 8.48 2.97 3.83
CA LEU A 17 8.88 1.87 2.96
C LEU A 17 9.80 0.88 3.67
N ALA A 18 10.79 1.36 4.42
CA ALA A 18 11.70 0.50 5.18
C ALA A 18 10.94 -0.28 6.25
N ALA A 19 10.13 0.41 7.05
CA ALA A 19 9.32 -0.19 8.12
C ALA A 19 8.36 -1.26 7.57
N HIS A 20 7.54 -0.92 6.57
CA HIS A 20 6.56 -1.86 6.02
C HIS A 20 7.18 -2.99 5.19
N SER A 21 8.36 -2.80 4.60
CA SER A 21 9.11 -3.90 3.98
C SER A 21 9.58 -4.89 5.04
N TYR A 22 10.10 -4.39 6.16
CA TYR A 22 10.53 -5.22 7.28
C TYR A 22 9.36 -5.97 7.91
N LEU A 23 8.28 -5.27 8.26
CA LEU A 23 7.08 -5.85 8.86
C LEU A 23 6.38 -6.83 7.90
N GLY A 24 6.32 -6.48 6.63
CA GLY A 24 5.79 -7.36 5.58
C GLY A 24 6.54 -8.71 5.55
N LYS A 25 7.86 -8.67 5.60
CA LYS A 25 8.69 -9.88 5.56
C LYS A 25 8.65 -10.67 6.87
N HIS A 26 8.84 -10.01 8.01
CA HIS A 26 9.08 -10.69 9.28
C HIS A 26 7.80 -10.97 10.08
N VAL A 27 6.77 -10.14 9.93
CA VAL A 27 5.50 -10.30 10.64
C VAL A 27 4.42 -10.89 9.73
N ALA A 28 4.16 -10.26 8.58
CA ALA A 28 3.14 -10.74 7.64
C ALA A 28 3.63 -11.92 6.77
N LYS A 29 4.90 -12.29 6.86
CA LYS A 29 5.51 -13.44 6.14
C LYS A 29 5.36 -13.36 4.61
N LEU A 30 5.38 -12.15 4.07
CA LEU A 30 5.37 -11.93 2.62
C LEU A 30 6.73 -12.28 2.03
N ALA A 31 6.73 -12.94 0.88
CA ALA A 31 7.95 -13.13 0.10
C ALA A 31 8.46 -11.79 -0.47
N ASP A 32 9.75 -11.69 -0.71
CA ASP A 32 10.37 -10.48 -1.26
C ASP A 32 9.71 -10.03 -2.58
N ALA A 33 9.36 -11.00 -3.45
CA ALA A 33 8.66 -10.72 -4.70
C ALA A 33 7.26 -10.12 -4.48
N GLU A 34 6.57 -10.54 -3.43
CA GLU A 34 5.25 -10.00 -3.06
C GLU A 34 5.37 -8.58 -2.48
N ILE A 35 6.41 -8.32 -1.69
CA ILE A 35 6.72 -6.96 -1.20
C ILE A 35 6.99 -6.02 -2.38
N ASP A 36 7.80 -6.45 -3.35
CA ASP A 36 8.10 -5.67 -4.54
C ASP A 36 6.86 -5.44 -5.42
N ALA A 37 5.99 -6.44 -5.56
CA ALA A 37 4.71 -6.32 -6.26
C ALA A 37 3.79 -5.30 -5.56
N ALA A 38 3.64 -5.41 -4.24
CA ALA A 38 2.78 -4.54 -3.43
C ALA A 38 3.20 -3.07 -3.53
N ARG A 39 4.50 -2.78 -3.57
CA ARG A 39 5.03 -1.42 -3.81
C ARG A 39 4.61 -0.87 -5.18
N GLY A 40 4.32 -1.73 -6.14
CA GLY A 40 3.75 -1.39 -7.45
C GLY A 40 2.24 -1.31 -7.47
N GLY A 41 1.58 -1.61 -6.37
CA GLY A 41 0.12 -1.68 -6.29
C GLY A 41 -0.45 -3.00 -6.80
N ALA A 42 0.32 -4.09 -6.76
CA ALA A 42 -0.07 -5.40 -7.25
C ALA A 42 0.16 -6.50 -6.19
N SER A 43 -0.39 -7.67 -6.44
CA SER A 43 -0.18 -8.88 -5.63
C SER A 43 -0.31 -10.13 -6.48
N SER A 44 0.35 -11.21 -6.08
CA SER A 44 0.16 -12.53 -6.67
C SER A 44 -1.16 -13.20 -6.26
N ASP A 45 -1.73 -12.78 -5.14
CA ASP A 45 -3.07 -13.18 -4.69
C ASP A 45 -4.12 -12.29 -5.35
N PRO A 46 -5.08 -12.83 -6.15
CA PRO A 46 -6.04 -12.03 -6.90
C PRO A 46 -6.91 -11.11 -6.04
N ARG A 47 -7.28 -11.57 -4.83
CA ARG A 47 -8.09 -10.77 -3.92
C ARG A 47 -7.28 -9.62 -3.32
N ALA A 48 -6.06 -9.90 -2.89
CA ALA A 48 -5.15 -8.89 -2.40
C ALA A 48 -4.74 -7.91 -3.52
N ASP A 49 -4.57 -8.37 -4.75
CA ASP A 49 -4.29 -7.53 -5.93
C ASP A 49 -5.40 -6.50 -6.13
N ALA A 50 -6.67 -6.94 -6.12
CA ALA A 50 -7.81 -6.03 -6.27
C ALA A 50 -7.83 -4.97 -5.15
N ALA A 51 -7.62 -5.36 -3.89
CA ALA A 51 -7.58 -4.43 -2.77
C ALA A 51 -6.40 -3.44 -2.87
N THR A 52 -5.22 -3.92 -3.25
CA THR A 52 -4.02 -3.09 -3.33
C THR A 52 -4.09 -2.10 -4.49
N ARG A 53 -4.60 -2.52 -5.65
CA ARG A 53 -4.86 -1.63 -6.79
C ARG A 53 -5.89 -0.56 -6.46
N PHE A 54 -7.00 -0.96 -5.83
CA PHE A 54 -8.04 -0.03 -5.41
C PHE A 54 -7.50 0.99 -4.41
N ALA A 55 -6.77 0.54 -3.39
CA ALA A 55 -6.13 1.42 -2.41
C ALA A 55 -5.18 2.44 -3.07
N LEU A 56 -4.37 2.00 -4.03
CA LEU A 56 -3.47 2.88 -4.77
C LEU A 56 -4.24 3.89 -5.62
N SER A 57 -5.35 3.49 -6.24
CA SER A 57 -6.23 4.39 -6.98
C SER A 57 -6.86 5.45 -6.06
N VAL A 58 -7.36 5.04 -4.89
CA VAL A 58 -7.87 5.96 -3.86
C VAL A 58 -6.81 6.99 -3.46
N ALA A 59 -5.58 6.54 -3.22
CA ALA A 59 -4.48 7.44 -2.85
C ALA A 59 -4.14 8.43 -3.98
N ARG A 60 -3.98 7.94 -5.21
CA ARG A 60 -3.61 8.75 -6.39
C ARG A 60 -4.67 9.78 -6.75
N ASN A 61 -5.93 9.39 -6.67
CA ASN A 61 -7.07 10.19 -7.12
C ASN A 61 -7.78 10.91 -5.97
N ARG A 62 -7.21 10.89 -4.77
CA ARG A 62 -7.79 11.57 -3.57
C ARG A 62 -9.23 11.13 -3.30
N GLY A 63 -9.50 9.83 -3.45
CA GLY A 63 -10.82 9.25 -3.27
C GLY A 63 -11.75 9.33 -4.49
N ASN A 64 -11.38 10.02 -5.57
CA ASN A 64 -12.16 10.08 -6.81
C ASN A 64 -11.96 8.80 -7.63
N VAL A 65 -12.60 7.73 -7.21
CA VAL A 65 -12.63 6.44 -7.92
C VAL A 65 -13.91 6.33 -8.73
N ASP A 66 -13.83 5.65 -9.86
CA ASP A 66 -15.00 5.48 -10.73
C ASP A 66 -15.84 4.23 -10.37
N GLY A 67 -16.99 4.10 -11.03
CA GLY A 67 -17.90 2.97 -10.81
C GLY A 67 -17.30 1.62 -11.22
N ALA A 68 -16.42 1.59 -12.21
CA ALA A 68 -15.76 0.36 -12.65
C ALA A 68 -14.74 -0.13 -11.63
N GLU A 69 -14.00 0.77 -11.00
CA GLU A 69 -13.06 0.46 -9.91
C GLU A 69 -13.81 -0.09 -8.68
N LEU A 70 -14.93 0.53 -8.29
CA LEU A 70 -15.79 0.02 -7.21
C LEU A 70 -16.39 -1.34 -7.56
N ALA A 71 -16.86 -1.54 -8.78
CA ALA A 71 -17.38 -2.83 -9.23
C ALA A 71 -16.29 -3.92 -9.20
N GLY A 72 -15.08 -3.58 -9.59
CA GLY A 72 -13.93 -4.50 -9.59
C GLY A 72 -13.58 -4.99 -8.18
N VAL A 73 -13.49 -4.10 -7.20
CA VAL A 73 -13.17 -4.49 -5.82
C VAL A 73 -14.32 -5.28 -5.17
N ARG A 74 -15.57 -4.97 -5.48
CA ARG A 74 -16.73 -5.76 -5.06
C ARG A 74 -16.73 -7.16 -5.68
N ALA A 75 -16.43 -7.28 -6.95
CA ALA A 75 -16.32 -8.56 -7.65
C ALA A 75 -15.21 -9.46 -7.05
N ALA A 76 -14.18 -8.87 -6.48
CA ALA A 76 -13.14 -9.59 -5.74
C ALA A 76 -13.57 -10.05 -4.33
N GLY A 77 -14.81 -9.76 -3.92
CA GLY A 77 -15.40 -10.23 -2.66
C GLY A 77 -15.28 -9.26 -1.49
N PHE A 78 -15.05 -7.97 -1.76
CA PHE A 78 -15.05 -6.94 -0.71
C PHE A 78 -16.44 -6.30 -0.61
N GLY A 79 -17.08 -6.43 0.55
CA GLY A 79 -18.31 -5.72 0.88
C GLY A 79 -18.05 -4.24 1.20
N ASP A 80 -19.11 -3.47 1.36
CA ASP A 80 -19.01 -2.02 1.58
C ASP A 80 -18.23 -1.66 2.86
N ASP A 81 -18.36 -2.45 3.92
CA ASP A 81 -17.60 -2.34 5.16
C ASP A 81 -16.08 -2.53 4.90
N ALA A 82 -15.71 -3.58 4.20
CA ALA A 82 -14.32 -3.86 3.86
C ALA A 82 -13.73 -2.80 2.91
N ILE A 83 -14.52 -2.27 1.97
CA ILE A 83 -14.10 -1.17 1.10
C ILE A 83 -13.81 0.09 1.93
N LEU A 84 -14.67 0.42 2.90
CA LEU A 84 -14.42 1.54 3.82
C LEU A 84 -13.16 1.31 4.66
N GLU A 85 -12.90 0.09 5.12
CA GLU A 85 -11.65 -0.24 5.81
C GLU A 85 -10.42 -0.03 4.91
N ILE A 86 -10.49 -0.36 3.63
CA ILE A 86 -9.41 -0.07 2.68
C ILE A 86 -9.17 1.45 2.61
N VAL A 87 -10.22 2.25 2.50
CA VAL A 87 -10.12 3.72 2.48
C VAL A 87 -9.51 4.27 3.77
N VAL A 88 -9.94 3.76 4.93
CA VAL A 88 -9.35 4.14 6.24
C VAL A 88 -7.87 3.78 6.30
N ASN A 89 -7.47 2.60 5.82
CA ASN A 89 -6.06 2.21 5.74
C ASN A 89 -5.25 3.16 4.83
N VAL A 90 -5.80 3.56 3.69
CA VAL A 90 -5.15 4.56 2.82
C VAL A 90 -4.96 5.88 3.57
N ALA A 91 -6.00 6.39 4.20
CA ALA A 91 -5.95 7.66 4.95
C ALA A 91 -4.92 7.61 6.09
N LEU A 92 -4.89 6.52 6.85
CA LEU A 92 -3.91 6.31 7.92
C LEU A 92 -2.47 6.31 7.39
N ASN A 93 -2.22 5.62 6.28
CA ASN A 93 -0.89 5.58 5.68
C ASN A 93 -0.49 6.94 5.08
N VAL A 94 -1.41 7.67 4.46
CA VAL A 94 -1.14 9.05 4.01
C VAL A 94 -0.74 9.93 5.18
N LEU A 95 -1.48 9.87 6.29
CA LEU A 95 -1.16 10.61 7.51
C LEU A 95 0.25 10.29 8.01
N THR A 96 0.56 9.02 8.22
CA THR A 96 1.87 8.61 8.75
C THR A 96 3.02 8.88 7.76
N ASN A 97 2.78 8.72 6.46
CA ASN A 97 3.78 9.05 5.43
C ASN A 97 4.13 10.54 5.47
N TYR A 98 3.12 11.39 5.57
CA TYR A 98 3.34 12.85 5.59
C TYR A 98 4.02 13.28 6.89
N VAL A 99 3.59 12.76 8.04
CA VAL A 99 4.24 13.05 9.32
C VAL A 99 5.71 12.65 9.30
N ASN A 100 6.02 11.43 8.88
CA ASN A 100 7.41 10.96 8.83
C ASN A 100 8.27 11.75 7.82
N THR A 101 7.68 12.16 6.68
CA THR A 101 8.38 12.94 5.69
C THR A 101 8.68 14.36 6.17
N VAL A 102 7.69 15.03 6.77
CA VAL A 102 7.85 16.39 7.33
C VAL A 102 8.80 16.40 8.52
N ALA A 103 8.67 15.41 9.42
CA ALA A 103 9.54 15.28 10.59
C ALA A 103 10.97 14.80 10.24
N GLN A 104 11.22 14.37 9.00
CA GLN A 104 12.49 13.77 8.57
C GLN A 104 12.91 12.63 9.51
N THR A 105 11.96 11.77 9.84
CA THR A 105 12.17 10.66 10.77
C THR A 105 13.36 9.80 10.33
N GLU A 106 14.31 9.61 11.24
CA GLU A 106 15.48 8.77 11.00
C GLU A 106 15.06 7.32 10.72
N VAL A 107 15.63 6.74 9.66
CA VAL A 107 15.31 5.35 9.28
C VAL A 107 16.12 4.41 10.12
N ASP A 108 15.48 3.75 11.08
CA ASP A 108 16.04 2.74 12.00
C ASP A 108 15.69 1.29 11.60
N PHE A 109 15.08 1.11 10.45
CA PHE A 109 14.85 -0.18 9.79
C PHE A 109 15.89 -0.43 8.69
N PRO A 110 16.14 -1.69 8.31
CA PRO A 110 16.94 -1.99 7.12
C PRO A 110 16.35 -1.27 5.90
N ALA A 111 17.20 -0.64 5.10
CA ALA A 111 16.76 0.11 3.91
C ALA A 111 15.92 -0.77 2.99
N ALA A 112 14.81 -0.24 2.51
CA ALA A 112 14.00 -0.93 1.53
C ALA A 112 14.82 -1.13 0.23
N ARG A 113 14.71 -2.33 -0.36
CA ARG A 113 15.39 -2.64 -1.63
C ARG A 113 14.99 -1.63 -2.69
N GLN A 114 15.95 -1.19 -3.49
CA GLN A 114 15.63 -0.37 -4.65
C GLN A 114 14.79 -1.18 -5.64
N ARG A 115 13.67 -0.61 -6.10
CA ARG A 115 12.92 -1.23 -7.20
C ARG A 115 13.76 -1.12 -8.47
N LYS A 116 13.92 -2.25 -9.17
CA LYS A 116 14.41 -2.19 -10.54
C LYS A 116 13.44 -1.32 -11.34
N ALA A 117 13.94 -0.34 -12.07
CA ALA A 117 13.14 0.39 -13.04
C ALA A 117 12.52 -0.62 -14.02
N ALA A 118 11.22 -0.46 -14.22
CA ALA A 118 10.52 -1.29 -15.21
C ALA A 118 11.02 -0.94 -16.61
#